data_140d2447dafd3c309da62c695f0fc0cd
#
_entry.id   140d2447dafd3c309da62c695f0fc0cd
#
_cell.length_a   1.000
_cell.length_b   1.000
_cell.length_c   1.000
_cell.angle_alpha   90.00
_cell.angle_beta   90.00
_cell.angle_gamma   90.00
#
_symmetry.space_group_name_H-M   'P 1'
#
loop_
_entity.id
_entity.type
_entity.pdbx_description
1 polymer ?
#
loop_
_entity_poly.entity_id
_entity_poly.type
_entity_poly.pdbx_seq_one_letter_code
_entity_poly.pdbx_strand_id
1 'polypeptide(L)'
;MPFDKRATMRLLYLRDDSIQQPPITVKVRIYHNSIGRDAAKEGRFYSSWRRTRTPIGQYHTFLSEKSRGHYVGTILLARGLRSGMTTFFEGDDSTFVDGKMRMHGTGSEDYFNGGWYALLDRWDRGHSMPLHGCLDYSLQMSRTGGYRFFVSDKLTFDREIFHGIEHGDVNNCYPVDYTSIAFYYSDTAPVSRMQPAGDLLREHFPDRHVFYPQLMEITPEGDIQINNDRGLRLSTESGGRLRVMLNGIPEGRYRLRMSFHETPAGARFRIWQRQRLVSDWRDTHSATDTFREDAGMGEIGLTAQDNSVTVQIEKTGKGNSLIMGNITLERVR
;
A
#
# COMPACT_ATOMS: atom_id res chain seq x y z
N MET A 1 -26.89 2.19 -15.38
CA MET A 1 -27.09 0.75 -15.08
C MET A 1 -28.49 0.36 -15.53
N PRO A 2 -28.62 -0.28 -16.70
CA PRO A 2 -29.94 -0.70 -17.22
C PRO A 2 -30.59 -1.78 -16.34
N PHE A 3 -31.92 -1.72 -16.21
CA PHE A 3 -32.74 -2.74 -15.55
C PHE A 3 -34.07 -2.91 -16.29
N ASP A 4 -34.67 -4.09 -16.18
CA ASP A 4 -35.89 -4.41 -16.97
C ASP A 4 -37.16 -3.88 -16.31
N LYS A 5 -37.48 -4.34 -15.09
CA LYS A 5 -38.72 -3.98 -14.39
C LYS A 5 -38.49 -3.31 -13.06
N ARG A 6 -37.46 -3.70 -12.33
CA ARG A 6 -37.18 -3.22 -10.98
C ARG A 6 -35.67 -3.32 -10.68
N ALA A 7 -35.13 -2.29 -10.04
CA ALA A 7 -33.85 -2.31 -9.39
C ALA A 7 -34.04 -2.27 -7.86
N THR A 8 -33.29 -3.09 -7.14
CA THR A 8 -33.27 -3.08 -5.68
C THR A 8 -31.83 -2.83 -5.24
N MET A 9 -31.62 -1.80 -4.44
CA MET A 9 -30.33 -1.50 -3.84
C MET A 9 -30.39 -1.86 -2.36
N ARG A 10 -29.40 -2.61 -1.89
CA ARG A 10 -29.26 -2.96 -0.48
C ARG A 10 -27.89 -2.50 -0.01
N LEU A 11 -27.87 -1.81 1.10
CA LEU A 11 -26.62 -1.52 1.83
C LEU A 11 -26.56 -2.48 3.01
N LEU A 12 -25.49 -3.26 3.05
CA LEU A 12 -25.22 -4.17 4.15
C LEU A 12 -24.07 -3.59 4.97
N TYR A 13 -24.35 -3.25 6.23
CA TYR A 13 -23.31 -2.88 7.18
C TYR A 13 -22.89 -4.13 7.95
N LEU A 14 -21.64 -4.52 7.74
CA LEU A 14 -21.04 -5.64 8.46
C LEU A 14 -20.33 -5.12 9.69
N ARG A 15 -20.88 -5.43 10.85
CA ARG A 15 -20.39 -4.98 12.14
C ARG A 15 -19.52 -6.06 12.77
N ASP A 16 -18.41 -5.66 13.37
CA ASP A 16 -17.67 -6.49 14.30
C ASP A 16 -18.19 -6.21 15.73
N ASP A 17 -18.93 -7.14 16.29
CA ASP A 17 -19.54 -6.98 17.61
C ASP A 17 -18.51 -7.00 18.76
N SER A 18 -17.25 -7.37 18.48
CA SER A 18 -16.16 -7.32 19.45
C SER A 18 -15.60 -5.89 19.64
N ILE A 19 -15.95 -4.95 18.79
CA ILE A 19 -15.46 -3.57 18.81
C ILE A 19 -16.62 -2.60 18.97
N GLN A 20 -16.50 -1.67 19.92
CA GLN A 20 -17.45 -0.58 20.03
C GLN A 20 -17.28 0.38 18.85
N GLN A 21 -18.20 0.36 17.92
CA GLN A 21 -18.20 1.21 16.74
C GLN A 21 -19.21 2.36 16.88
N PRO A 22 -18.85 3.56 16.43
CA PRO A 22 -19.82 4.66 16.42
C PRO A 22 -20.94 4.39 15.42
N PRO A 23 -22.14 4.97 15.61
CA PRO A 23 -23.21 4.86 14.65
C PRO A 23 -22.82 5.46 13.30
N ILE A 24 -23.13 4.77 12.21
CA ILE A 24 -22.85 5.24 10.85
C ILE A 24 -24.15 5.73 10.23
N THR A 25 -24.15 6.98 9.76
CA THR A 25 -25.24 7.54 8.97
C THR A 25 -24.86 7.54 7.50
N VAL A 26 -25.66 6.90 6.66
CA VAL A 26 -25.46 6.88 5.22
C VAL A 26 -26.58 7.61 4.52
N LYS A 27 -26.22 8.61 3.69
CA LYS A 27 -27.16 9.31 2.80
C LYS A 27 -26.95 8.78 1.38
N VAL A 28 -28.01 8.27 0.76
CA VAL A 28 -27.97 7.75 -0.60
C VAL A 28 -28.88 8.59 -1.48
N ARG A 29 -28.37 9.01 -2.65
CA ARG A 29 -29.14 9.69 -3.68
C ARG A 29 -29.10 8.83 -4.95
N ILE A 30 -30.27 8.48 -5.45
CA ILE A 30 -30.42 7.62 -6.62
C ILE A 30 -31.06 8.45 -7.73
N TYR A 31 -30.40 8.53 -8.89
CA TYR A 31 -30.96 9.10 -10.11
C TYR A 31 -31.39 7.97 -11.02
N HIS A 32 -32.59 8.04 -11.52
CA HIS A 32 -33.16 7.05 -12.45
C HIS A 32 -33.98 7.73 -13.53
N ASN A 33 -34.22 7.03 -14.62
CA ASN A 33 -35.22 7.41 -15.64
C ASN A 33 -36.11 6.21 -15.96
N SER A 34 -37.18 6.47 -16.71
CA SER A 34 -38.16 5.46 -17.12
C SER A 34 -37.95 4.89 -18.51
N ILE A 35 -36.81 5.14 -19.13
CA ILE A 35 -36.46 4.59 -20.45
C ILE A 35 -36.21 3.09 -20.25
N GLY A 36 -37.00 2.27 -20.95
CA GLY A 36 -36.84 0.82 -20.94
C GLY A 36 -35.52 0.39 -21.55
N ARG A 37 -34.93 -0.68 -21.02
CA ARG A 37 -33.72 -1.30 -21.57
C ARG A 37 -34.04 -1.98 -22.90
N ASP A 38 -33.25 -1.74 -23.94
CA ASP A 38 -33.25 -2.53 -25.16
C ASP A 38 -32.40 -3.80 -24.95
N ALA A 39 -33.06 -4.92 -24.67
CA ALA A 39 -32.39 -6.17 -24.34
C ALA A 39 -31.51 -6.74 -25.48
N ALA A 40 -31.75 -6.31 -26.73
CA ALA A 40 -30.93 -6.74 -27.87
C ALA A 40 -29.62 -5.97 -27.98
N LYS A 41 -29.55 -4.77 -27.41
CA LYS A 41 -28.40 -3.85 -27.55
C LYS A 41 -27.70 -3.56 -26.24
N GLU A 42 -28.37 -3.72 -25.11
CA GLU A 42 -27.87 -3.30 -23.80
C GLU A 42 -27.69 -4.47 -22.86
N GLY A 43 -26.47 -4.72 -22.43
CA GLY A 43 -26.17 -5.64 -21.34
C GLY A 43 -26.64 -5.10 -19.98
N ARG A 44 -26.69 -5.98 -18.98
CA ARG A 44 -26.87 -5.57 -17.58
C ARG A 44 -25.53 -5.28 -16.93
N PHE A 45 -25.55 -4.39 -15.97
CA PHE A 45 -24.37 -4.06 -15.20
C PHE A 45 -24.12 -5.10 -14.12
N TYR A 46 -22.88 -5.56 -14.03
CA TYR A 46 -22.40 -6.49 -13.02
C TYR A 46 -21.11 -5.98 -12.37
N SER A 47 -20.81 -6.53 -11.21
CA SER A 47 -19.51 -6.39 -10.56
C SER A 47 -18.97 -7.75 -10.15
N SER A 48 -17.65 -7.92 -10.25
CA SER A 48 -16.91 -9.08 -9.78
C SER A 48 -15.98 -8.64 -8.67
N TRP A 49 -16.33 -8.98 -7.42
CA TRP A 49 -15.46 -8.78 -6.28
C TRP A 49 -14.57 -10.01 -6.08
N ARG A 50 -13.28 -9.77 -5.81
CA ARG A 50 -12.31 -10.83 -5.50
C ARG A 50 -11.36 -10.36 -4.41
N ARG A 51 -11.00 -11.29 -3.53
CA ARG A 51 -9.86 -11.18 -2.64
C ARG A 51 -9.08 -12.49 -2.68
N THR A 52 -7.81 -12.42 -3.04
CA THR A 52 -6.95 -13.58 -3.17
C THR A 52 -5.55 -13.28 -2.66
N ARG A 53 -4.99 -14.25 -1.93
CA ARG A 53 -3.54 -14.39 -1.78
C ARG A 53 -3.06 -15.14 -3.00
N THR A 54 -2.74 -14.36 -4.03
CA THR A 54 -2.45 -14.91 -5.36
C THR A 54 -1.17 -15.75 -5.33
N PRO A 55 -1.21 -17.00 -5.82
CA PRO A 55 -0.02 -17.83 -5.89
C PRO A 55 1.04 -17.23 -6.81
N ILE A 56 2.31 -17.46 -6.48
CA ILE A 56 3.44 -17.11 -7.35
C ILE A 56 3.24 -17.74 -8.72
N GLY A 57 3.51 -17.00 -9.79
CA GLY A 57 3.34 -17.42 -11.17
C GLY A 57 1.92 -17.29 -11.73
N GLN A 58 0.98 -16.73 -10.97
CA GLN A 58 -0.41 -16.56 -11.41
C GLN A 58 -0.86 -15.11 -11.32
N TYR A 59 -1.67 -14.65 -12.26
CA TYR A 59 -2.30 -13.32 -12.21
C TYR A 59 -3.34 -13.23 -11.08
N HIS A 60 -3.44 -12.05 -10.45
CA HIS A 60 -4.67 -11.70 -9.77
C HIS A 60 -5.74 -11.36 -10.83
N THR A 61 -6.80 -12.14 -10.87
CA THR A 61 -7.86 -11.97 -11.87
C THR A 61 -8.83 -10.86 -11.44
N PHE A 62 -8.96 -9.81 -12.24
CA PHE A 62 -10.01 -8.82 -12.10
C PHE A 62 -11.35 -9.35 -12.62
N LEU A 63 -11.34 -9.84 -13.85
CA LEU A 63 -12.51 -10.37 -14.52
C LEU A 63 -12.16 -11.59 -15.37
N SER A 64 -12.99 -12.62 -15.30
CA SER A 64 -12.96 -13.77 -16.22
C SER A 64 -14.41 -14.16 -16.49
N GLU A 65 -14.89 -13.85 -17.69
CA GLU A 65 -16.29 -14.07 -18.08
C GLU A 65 -16.40 -14.68 -19.48
N LYS A 66 -17.40 -15.53 -19.65
CA LYS A 66 -17.79 -16.13 -20.94
C LYS A 66 -19.19 -15.65 -21.30
N SER A 67 -19.26 -14.58 -22.06
CA SER A 67 -20.48 -13.89 -22.48
C SER A 67 -20.12 -12.85 -23.53
N ARG A 68 -21.09 -12.10 -24.00
CA ARG A 68 -20.87 -10.87 -24.77
C ARG A 68 -21.06 -9.66 -23.88
N GLY A 69 -20.15 -8.71 -23.96
CA GLY A 69 -20.22 -7.54 -23.12
C GLY A 69 -19.08 -6.54 -23.27
N HIS A 70 -18.86 -5.75 -22.22
CA HIS A 70 -17.71 -4.89 -22.15
C HIS A 70 -17.30 -4.63 -20.70
N TYR A 71 -16.00 -4.62 -20.48
CA TYR A 71 -15.40 -4.22 -19.22
C TYR A 71 -15.36 -2.70 -19.11
N VAL A 72 -15.63 -2.17 -17.90
CA VAL A 72 -15.75 -0.73 -17.64
C VAL A 72 -14.69 -0.22 -16.69
N GLY A 73 -14.13 -1.07 -15.87
CA GLY A 73 -13.08 -0.63 -14.93
C GLY A 73 -12.91 -1.50 -13.72
N THR A 74 -11.92 -1.14 -12.92
CA THR A 74 -11.60 -1.83 -11.67
C THR A 74 -11.17 -0.88 -10.57
N ILE A 75 -11.35 -1.32 -9.33
CA ILE A 75 -10.75 -0.76 -8.13
C ILE A 75 -9.91 -1.88 -7.52
N LEU A 76 -8.65 -1.59 -7.19
CA LEU A 76 -7.73 -2.52 -6.57
C LEU A 76 -7.23 -1.94 -5.25
N LEU A 77 -7.25 -2.77 -4.21
CA LEU A 77 -6.44 -2.62 -3.00
C LEU A 77 -5.38 -3.71 -3.05
N ALA A 78 -4.13 -3.29 -3.21
CA ALA A 78 -2.97 -4.15 -3.35
C ALA A 78 -2.16 -4.14 -2.05
N ARG A 79 -1.91 -5.32 -1.49
CA ARG A 79 -1.07 -5.50 -0.32
C ARG A 79 0.02 -6.52 -0.60
N GLY A 80 1.28 -6.13 -0.38
CA GLY A 80 2.39 -7.05 -0.31
C GLY A 80 2.44 -7.75 1.06
N LEU A 81 2.85 -9.02 1.08
CA LEU A 81 3.04 -9.79 2.31
C LEU A 81 4.47 -9.72 2.84
N ARG A 82 5.35 -8.95 2.18
CA ARG A 82 6.67 -8.55 2.66
C ARG A 82 6.63 -7.10 3.08
N SER A 83 7.04 -6.81 4.31
CA SER A 83 6.97 -5.45 4.88
C SER A 83 7.96 -4.50 4.24
N GLY A 84 7.57 -3.22 4.10
CA GLY A 84 8.45 -2.12 3.71
C GLY A 84 8.79 -2.07 2.23
N MET A 85 7.94 -2.63 1.35
CA MET A 85 8.14 -2.59 -0.09
C MET A 85 6.82 -2.54 -0.84
N THR A 86 6.82 -1.94 -2.01
CA THR A 86 5.69 -1.89 -2.95
C THR A 86 6.06 -2.38 -4.36
N THR A 87 7.21 -3.04 -4.52
CA THR A 87 7.70 -3.58 -5.79
C THR A 87 6.74 -4.62 -6.42
N PHE A 88 5.83 -5.19 -5.64
CA PHE A 88 4.75 -6.00 -6.18
C PHE A 88 3.85 -5.22 -7.16
N PHE A 89 3.87 -3.89 -7.13
CA PHE A 89 3.06 -3.02 -7.98
C PHE A 89 3.70 -2.75 -9.35
N GLU A 90 4.91 -3.28 -9.62
CA GLU A 90 5.53 -3.32 -10.95
C GLU A 90 4.88 -4.32 -11.90
N GLY A 91 3.91 -5.13 -11.40
CA GLY A 91 3.27 -6.17 -12.19
C GLY A 91 2.35 -5.63 -13.29
N ASP A 92 2.48 -6.20 -14.49
CA ASP A 92 1.79 -5.79 -15.70
C ASP A 92 0.32 -6.22 -15.71
N ASP A 93 -0.56 -5.43 -16.30
CA ASP A 93 -1.90 -5.89 -16.63
C ASP A 93 -1.90 -6.70 -17.96
N SER A 94 -2.78 -7.68 -18.01
CA SER A 94 -3.00 -8.47 -19.23
C SER A 94 -4.49 -8.63 -19.52
N THR A 95 -4.86 -8.39 -20.77
CA THR A 95 -6.24 -8.58 -21.26
C THR A 95 -6.28 -9.50 -22.45
N PHE A 96 -7.02 -10.59 -22.30
CA PHE A 96 -7.34 -11.50 -23.39
C PHE A 96 -8.82 -11.35 -23.74
N VAL A 97 -9.12 -11.12 -25.01
CA VAL A 97 -10.47 -11.01 -25.54
C VAL A 97 -10.64 -12.02 -26.66
N ASP A 98 -11.65 -12.87 -26.54
CA ASP A 98 -12.00 -13.89 -27.53
C ASP A 98 -10.82 -14.79 -27.91
N GLY A 99 -10.01 -15.17 -26.91
CA GLY A 99 -8.83 -16.03 -27.04
C GLY A 99 -7.57 -15.34 -27.58
N LYS A 100 -7.57 -14.01 -27.71
CA LYS A 100 -6.39 -13.23 -28.15
C LYS A 100 -5.99 -12.22 -27.12
N MET A 101 -4.68 -12.09 -26.87
CA MET A 101 -4.14 -10.98 -26.08
C MET A 101 -4.38 -9.68 -26.83
N ARG A 102 -5.03 -8.73 -26.18
CA ARG A 102 -5.37 -7.41 -26.73
C ARG A 102 -4.65 -6.27 -26.05
N MET A 103 -4.33 -6.44 -24.80
CA MET A 103 -3.55 -5.48 -24.03
C MET A 103 -2.54 -6.24 -23.17
N HIS A 104 -1.36 -5.67 -23.08
CA HIS A 104 -0.32 -6.03 -22.13
C HIS A 104 0.28 -4.71 -21.64
N GLY A 105 0.24 -4.51 -20.34
CA GLY A 105 0.69 -3.27 -19.69
C GLY A 105 2.19 -3.25 -19.43
N THR A 106 2.61 -2.29 -18.64
CA THR A 106 4.00 -2.00 -18.29
C THR A 106 4.17 -1.78 -16.78
N GLY A 107 3.15 -2.11 -16.00
CA GLY A 107 3.14 -1.97 -14.55
C GLY A 107 1.78 -1.55 -14.01
N SER A 108 1.48 -1.93 -12.78
CA SER A 108 0.22 -1.55 -12.12
C SER A 108 0.14 -0.03 -11.89
N GLU A 109 1.25 0.65 -11.63
CA GLU A 109 1.32 2.10 -11.50
C GLU A 109 0.93 2.79 -12.80
N ASP A 110 1.36 2.28 -13.95
CA ASP A 110 0.98 2.75 -15.28
C ASP A 110 -0.48 2.43 -15.59
N TYR A 111 -0.93 1.22 -15.24
CA TYR A 111 -2.33 0.83 -15.40
C TYR A 111 -3.28 1.81 -14.72
N PHE A 112 -2.96 2.25 -13.51
CA PHE A 112 -3.77 3.19 -12.74
C PHE A 112 -3.42 4.66 -13.02
N ASN A 113 -2.54 4.95 -13.99
CA ASN A 113 -2.03 6.27 -14.34
C ASN A 113 -1.39 7.02 -13.16
N GLY A 114 -0.71 6.30 -12.29
CA GLY A 114 -0.06 6.85 -11.09
C GLY A 114 1.38 7.27 -11.32
N GLY A 115 2.02 6.75 -12.37
CA GLY A 115 3.46 6.91 -12.57
C GLY A 115 4.26 6.38 -11.38
N TRP A 116 5.39 6.97 -11.06
CA TRP A 116 6.25 6.56 -9.95
C TRP A 116 5.53 6.62 -8.60
N TYR A 117 4.95 5.52 -8.18
CA TYR A 117 4.14 5.38 -6.96
C TYR A 117 4.93 5.54 -5.65
N ALA A 118 6.25 5.42 -5.69
CA ALA A 118 7.11 5.60 -4.52
C ALA A 118 7.58 7.03 -4.28
N LEU A 119 7.13 8.01 -5.06
CA LEU A 119 7.49 9.42 -4.89
C LEU A 119 6.53 10.11 -3.91
N LEU A 120 7.11 10.86 -2.97
CA LEU A 120 6.41 11.55 -1.88
C LEU A 120 5.31 12.52 -2.31
N ASP A 121 5.33 13.03 -3.52
CA ASP A 121 4.39 14.05 -3.98
C ASP A 121 3.18 13.50 -4.70
N ARG A 122 3.07 12.19 -4.88
CA ARG A 122 2.07 11.59 -5.74
C ARG A 122 1.21 10.59 -4.99
N TRP A 123 1.58 9.33 -5.03
CA TRP A 123 0.77 8.24 -4.48
C TRP A 123 0.65 8.25 -2.95
N ASP A 124 1.65 8.72 -2.25
CA ASP A 124 1.65 8.82 -0.79
C ASP A 124 0.57 9.74 -0.22
N ARG A 125 0.08 10.68 -1.03
CA ARG A 125 -1.01 11.61 -0.65
C ARG A 125 -2.36 11.21 -1.19
N GLY A 126 -2.41 10.20 -2.04
CA GLY A 126 -3.58 9.87 -2.84
C GLY A 126 -3.95 10.98 -3.83
N HIS A 127 -4.59 10.61 -4.90
CA HIS A 127 -5.21 11.55 -5.83
C HIS A 127 -6.46 10.93 -6.43
N SER A 128 -7.39 11.77 -6.84
CA SER A 128 -8.65 11.33 -7.42
C SER A 128 -8.94 12.17 -8.66
N MET A 129 -8.93 11.51 -9.81
CA MET A 129 -9.32 12.05 -11.10
C MET A 129 -10.63 11.39 -11.55
N PRO A 130 -11.35 11.92 -12.54
CA PRO A 130 -12.66 11.36 -12.92
C PRO A 130 -12.64 9.88 -13.31
N LEU A 131 -11.57 9.42 -13.97
CA LEU A 131 -11.48 8.05 -14.52
C LEU A 131 -10.38 7.19 -13.91
N HIS A 132 -9.49 7.75 -13.12
CA HIS A 132 -8.39 7.03 -12.46
C HIS A 132 -7.92 7.75 -11.19
N GLY A 133 -7.22 7.04 -10.34
CA GLY A 133 -6.62 7.63 -9.14
C GLY A 133 -5.98 6.60 -8.23
N CYS A 134 -5.21 7.11 -7.26
CA CYS A 134 -4.66 6.36 -6.14
C CYS A 134 -5.53 6.60 -4.91
N LEU A 135 -6.00 5.53 -4.30
CA LEU A 135 -6.89 5.60 -3.13
C LEU A 135 -6.13 5.47 -1.82
N ASP A 136 -4.99 4.81 -1.85
CA ASP A 136 -4.21 4.49 -0.66
C ASP A 136 -2.76 4.20 -1.03
N TYR A 137 -1.83 4.62 -0.18
CA TYR A 137 -0.43 4.25 -0.26
C TYR A 137 0.19 4.24 1.14
N SER A 138 0.86 3.15 1.50
CA SER A 138 1.64 3.04 2.72
C SER A 138 2.80 2.08 2.50
N LEU A 139 3.99 2.63 2.32
CA LEU A 139 5.22 1.83 2.16
C LEU A 139 5.47 0.97 3.40
N GLN A 140 5.27 1.51 4.60
CA GLN A 140 5.48 0.84 5.88
C GLN A 140 4.59 -0.39 6.03
N MET A 141 3.40 -0.35 5.44
CA MET A 141 2.42 -1.43 5.46
C MET A 141 2.41 -2.26 4.18
N SER A 142 3.32 -1.96 3.24
CA SER A 142 3.36 -2.59 1.91
C SER A 142 2.01 -2.57 1.22
N ARG A 143 1.35 -1.42 1.23
CA ARG A 143 -0.01 -1.26 0.73
C ARG A 143 -0.12 -0.11 -0.24
N THR A 144 -0.80 -0.34 -1.33
CA THR A 144 -1.19 0.68 -2.31
C THR A 144 -2.51 0.28 -2.95
N GLY A 145 -3.07 1.14 -3.79
CA GLY A 145 -4.28 0.82 -4.50
C GLY A 145 -4.65 1.93 -5.47
N GLY A 146 -5.50 1.58 -6.40
CA GLY A 146 -5.95 2.51 -7.40
C GLY A 146 -7.28 2.11 -8.01
N TYR A 147 -7.78 2.99 -8.85
CA TYR A 147 -8.94 2.71 -9.69
C TYR A 147 -8.71 3.24 -11.11
N ARG A 148 -9.28 2.54 -12.07
CA ARG A 148 -9.33 2.98 -13.46
C ARG A 148 -10.66 2.58 -14.08
N PHE A 149 -11.28 3.54 -14.79
CA PHE A 149 -12.51 3.33 -15.53
C PHE A 149 -12.32 3.60 -17.02
N PHE A 150 -12.74 2.64 -17.84
CA PHE A 150 -12.73 2.66 -19.29
C PHE A 150 -14.12 3.07 -19.79
N VAL A 151 -14.54 4.31 -19.56
CA VAL A 151 -15.90 4.76 -19.90
C VAL A 151 -16.01 5.12 -21.38
N SER A 152 -14.99 5.77 -21.94
CA SER A 152 -14.92 6.16 -23.35
C SER A 152 -14.26 5.10 -24.24
N ASP A 153 -13.39 4.30 -23.68
CA ASP A 153 -12.50 3.33 -24.34
C ASP A 153 -12.72 1.90 -23.84
N LYS A 154 -13.98 1.50 -23.70
CA LYS A 154 -14.42 0.20 -23.15
C LYS A 154 -13.74 -0.98 -23.84
N LEU A 155 -13.37 -1.97 -23.06
CA LEU A 155 -12.85 -3.25 -23.56
C LEU A 155 -14.03 -4.16 -23.88
N THR A 156 -14.39 -4.26 -25.18
CA THR A 156 -15.52 -5.07 -25.65
C THR A 156 -15.09 -6.49 -25.93
N PHE A 157 -15.98 -7.46 -25.69
CA PHE A 157 -15.78 -8.87 -25.98
C PHE A 157 -17.08 -9.50 -26.50
N ASP A 158 -16.95 -10.45 -27.44
CA ASP A 158 -18.09 -11.11 -28.06
C ASP A 158 -18.36 -12.50 -27.48
N ARG A 159 -17.33 -13.18 -26.92
CA ARG A 159 -17.44 -14.54 -26.39
C ARG A 159 -16.85 -14.66 -24.99
N GLU A 160 -15.71 -14.05 -24.76
CA GLU A 160 -15.02 -14.15 -23.47
C GLU A 160 -14.04 -13.02 -23.24
N ILE A 161 -13.80 -12.74 -21.99
CA ILE A 161 -12.74 -11.84 -21.53
C ILE A 161 -12.02 -12.46 -20.33
N PHE A 162 -10.70 -12.35 -20.33
CA PHE A 162 -9.86 -12.44 -19.15
C PHE A 162 -9.12 -11.11 -19.00
N HIS A 163 -9.21 -10.53 -17.81
CA HIS A 163 -8.44 -9.34 -17.44
C HIS A 163 -7.86 -9.56 -16.05
N GLY A 164 -6.55 -9.42 -15.92
CA GLY A 164 -5.83 -9.65 -14.68
C GLY A 164 -4.62 -8.74 -14.57
N ILE A 165 -3.98 -8.80 -13.43
CA ILE A 165 -2.78 -8.04 -13.13
C ILE A 165 -1.74 -8.93 -12.45
N GLU A 166 -0.49 -8.72 -12.79
CA GLU A 166 0.65 -9.37 -12.16
C GLU A 166 0.94 -8.79 -10.77
N HIS A 167 1.85 -9.44 -10.04
CA HIS A 167 2.34 -8.96 -8.76
C HIS A 167 3.87 -9.15 -8.68
N GLY A 168 4.56 -8.16 -9.19
CA GLY A 168 6.01 -8.09 -9.32
C GLY A 168 6.45 -7.98 -10.77
N ASP A 169 7.69 -7.63 -10.94
CA ASP A 169 8.37 -7.34 -12.20
C ASP A 169 8.68 -8.60 -13.05
N VAL A 170 8.67 -9.78 -12.44
CA VAL A 170 8.98 -11.04 -13.11
C VAL A 170 8.06 -12.17 -12.60
N ASN A 171 7.29 -12.75 -13.50
CA ASN A 171 6.54 -13.99 -13.29
C ASN A 171 5.74 -14.02 -11.97
N ASN A 172 5.10 -12.92 -11.62
CA ASN A 172 4.26 -12.83 -10.42
C ASN A 172 5.00 -13.26 -9.13
N CYS A 173 6.24 -12.80 -8.95
CA CYS A 173 7.20 -13.32 -7.96
C CYS A 173 6.97 -12.87 -6.52
N TYR A 174 6.11 -11.88 -6.27
CA TYR A 174 5.88 -11.36 -4.93
C TYR A 174 4.62 -11.96 -4.27
N PRO A 175 4.70 -12.39 -3.00
CA PRO A 175 3.53 -12.80 -2.25
C PRO A 175 2.64 -11.59 -1.91
N VAL A 176 1.35 -11.67 -2.28
CA VAL A 176 0.39 -10.57 -2.13
C VAL A 176 -0.96 -11.04 -1.60
N ASP A 177 -1.72 -10.10 -1.04
CA ASP A 177 -3.15 -10.23 -0.72
C ASP A 177 -3.86 -9.07 -1.45
N TYR A 178 -4.43 -9.36 -2.60
CA TYR A 178 -5.10 -8.38 -3.45
C TYR A 178 -6.61 -8.48 -3.30
N THR A 179 -7.25 -7.32 -3.11
CA THR A 179 -8.70 -7.19 -3.12
C THR A 179 -9.10 -6.28 -4.27
N SER A 180 -9.97 -6.76 -5.16
CA SER A 180 -10.44 -5.97 -6.30
C SER A 180 -11.94 -6.06 -6.48
N ILE A 181 -12.48 -5.05 -7.16
CA ILE A 181 -13.82 -5.07 -7.72
C ILE A 181 -13.75 -4.60 -9.17
N ALA A 182 -14.14 -5.47 -10.09
CA ALA A 182 -14.25 -5.17 -11.51
C ALA A 182 -15.70 -4.86 -11.87
N PHE A 183 -15.90 -3.91 -12.79
CA PHE A 183 -17.20 -3.48 -13.28
C PHE A 183 -17.33 -3.79 -14.77
N TYR A 184 -18.46 -4.34 -15.17
CA TYR A 184 -18.68 -4.73 -16.56
C TYR A 184 -20.16 -4.81 -16.91
N TYR A 185 -20.45 -4.80 -18.19
CA TYR A 185 -21.77 -5.10 -18.74
C TYR A 185 -21.71 -6.46 -19.45
N SER A 186 -22.77 -7.24 -19.31
CA SER A 186 -22.91 -8.54 -19.94
C SER A 186 -24.35 -8.80 -20.36
N ASP A 187 -24.54 -9.56 -21.44
CA ASP A 187 -25.84 -10.03 -21.91
C ASP A 187 -26.38 -11.17 -21.05
N THR A 188 -25.50 -11.92 -20.38
CA THR A 188 -25.85 -13.02 -19.47
C THR A 188 -25.44 -12.76 -18.04
N ALA A 189 -26.11 -13.39 -17.09
CA ALA A 189 -25.72 -13.33 -15.69
C ALA A 189 -24.48 -14.20 -15.44
N PRO A 190 -23.50 -13.73 -14.61
CA PRO A 190 -22.33 -14.54 -14.29
C PRO A 190 -22.72 -15.81 -13.54
N VAL A 191 -22.06 -16.92 -13.89
CA VAL A 191 -22.34 -18.24 -13.32
C VAL A 191 -21.86 -18.36 -11.88
N SER A 192 -20.73 -17.74 -11.56
CA SER A 192 -20.11 -17.80 -10.22
C SER A 192 -19.59 -16.44 -9.81
N ARG A 193 -19.75 -16.13 -8.53
CA ARG A 193 -19.23 -14.88 -7.91
C ARG A 193 -18.66 -15.19 -6.54
N MET A 194 -17.45 -14.71 -6.29
CA MET A 194 -16.96 -14.64 -4.93
C MET A 194 -17.77 -13.59 -4.16
N GLN A 195 -18.19 -13.90 -2.95
CA GLN A 195 -18.93 -12.98 -2.10
C GLN A 195 -18.02 -12.52 -0.95
N PRO A 196 -18.04 -11.22 -0.63
CA PRO A 196 -17.34 -10.73 0.55
C PRO A 196 -18.02 -11.28 1.81
N ALA A 197 -17.35 -12.17 2.54
CA ALA A 197 -17.89 -12.79 3.74
C ALA A 197 -16.77 -13.21 4.72
N GLY A 198 -17.09 -13.26 6.01
CA GLY A 198 -16.22 -13.75 7.06
C GLY A 198 -14.86 -13.07 7.10
N ASP A 199 -13.80 -13.86 7.24
CA ASP A 199 -12.42 -13.35 7.35
C ASP A 199 -11.93 -12.61 6.10
N LEU A 200 -12.56 -12.81 4.93
CA LEU A 200 -12.24 -12.05 3.73
C LEU A 200 -12.55 -10.55 3.84
N LEU A 201 -13.35 -10.15 4.82
CA LEU A 201 -13.67 -8.74 5.09
C LEU A 201 -12.75 -8.09 6.13
N ARG A 202 -11.97 -8.90 6.83
CA ARG A 202 -11.07 -8.39 7.87
C ARG A 202 -9.75 -7.92 7.30
N GLU A 203 -9.34 -6.73 7.71
CA GLU A 203 -8.02 -6.21 7.43
C GLU A 203 -7.04 -6.79 8.46
N HIS A 204 -5.98 -7.43 8.00
CA HIS A 204 -4.90 -7.92 8.84
C HIS A 204 -3.69 -6.99 8.70
N PHE A 205 -3.40 -6.23 9.73
CA PHE A 205 -2.20 -5.41 9.76
C PHE A 205 -0.98 -6.32 10.02
N PRO A 206 0.13 -6.12 9.30
CA PRO A 206 1.37 -6.83 9.58
C PRO A 206 1.86 -6.49 10.99
N ASP A 207 2.49 -7.46 11.66
CA ASP A 207 3.13 -7.21 12.96
C ASP A 207 4.46 -6.45 12.81
N ARG A 208 5.04 -6.43 11.61
CA ARG A 208 6.31 -5.77 11.30
C ARG A 208 6.10 -4.65 10.29
N HIS A 209 6.66 -3.48 10.59
CA HIS A 209 6.64 -2.29 9.75
C HIS A 209 8.06 -1.80 9.52
N VAL A 210 8.41 -1.46 8.27
CA VAL A 210 9.73 -0.98 7.90
C VAL A 210 9.63 0.45 7.40
N PHE A 211 10.47 1.32 7.94
CA PHE A 211 10.56 2.73 7.59
C PHE A 211 11.95 3.02 7.02
N TYR A 212 11.98 3.85 6.00
CA TYR A 212 13.22 4.35 5.40
C TYR A 212 13.38 5.81 5.76
N PRO A 213 14.34 6.20 6.61
CA PRO A 213 14.47 7.57 7.10
C PRO A 213 14.56 8.63 6.01
N GLN A 214 15.08 8.29 4.83
CA GLN A 214 15.15 9.18 3.67
C GLN A 214 13.77 9.59 3.12
N LEU A 215 12.73 8.79 3.41
CA LEU A 215 11.35 8.97 2.94
C LEU A 215 10.39 9.40 4.06
N MET A 216 10.91 9.68 5.25
CA MET A 216 10.11 10.03 6.41
C MET A 216 10.08 11.54 6.63
N GLU A 217 9.07 11.98 7.36
CA GLU A 217 9.05 13.32 7.93
C GLU A 217 10.07 13.38 9.08
N ILE A 218 11.09 14.20 8.90
CA ILE A 218 12.20 14.38 9.85
C ILE A 218 12.39 15.84 10.22
N THR A 219 12.80 16.10 11.46
CA THR A 219 13.07 17.47 11.96
C THR A 219 14.41 17.48 12.68
N PRO A 220 15.45 18.12 12.14
CA PRO A 220 16.73 18.29 12.82
C PRO A 220 16.66 19.41 13.88
N GLU A 221 17.39 19.20 14.97
CA GLU A 221 17.58 20.16 16.06
C GLU A 221 19.07 20.20 16.45
N GLY A 222 19.63 21.40 16.64
CA GLY A 222 21.04 21.59 16.94
C GLY A 222 21.91 21.50 15.70
N ASP A 223 23.18 21.09 15.87
CA ASP A 223 24.15 21.01 14.79
C ASP A 223 24.06 19.65 14.09
N ILE A 224 23.12 19.56 13.13
CA ILE A 224 22.96 18.36 12.28
C ILE A 224 22.96 18.73 10.80
N GLN A 225 23.88 18.13 10.06
CA GLN A 225 23.87 18.11 8.59
C GLN A 225 23.33 16.77 8.12
N ILE A 226 22.44 16.81 7.11
CA ILE A 226 21.74 15.65 6.59
C ILE A 226 22.10 15.46 5.12
N ASN A 227 22.50 14.26 4.76
CA ASN A 227 22.78 13.85 3.39
C ASN A 227 22.25 12.42 3.13
N ASN A 228 21.91 12.12 1.88
CA ASN A 228 21.59 10.74 1.46
C ASN A 228 22.87 10.04 0.96
N ASP A 229 23.26 9.00 1.65
CA ASP A 229 24.41 8.17 1.29
C ASP A 229 24.24 6.77 1.88
N ARG A 230 23.89 5.79 1.06
CA ARG A 230 23.59 4.39 1.47
C ARG A 230 22.56 4.28 2.59
N GLY A 231 21.84 5.35 2.87
CA GLY A 231 20.92 5.57 3.96
C GLY A 231 20.83 7.05 4.25
N LEU A 232 20.28 7.43 5.41
CA LEU A 232 20.29 8.81 5.89
C LEU A 232 21.55 9.07 6.71
N ARG A 233 22.50 9.83 6.15
CA ARG A 233 23.71 10.25 6.85
C ARG A 233 23.45 11.51 7.65
N LEU A 234 23.74 11.46 8.94
CA LEU A 234 23.76 12.57 9.87
C LEU A 234 25.20 12.89 10.21
N SER A 235 25.62 14.16 10.17
CA SER A 235 26.94 14.61 10.61
C SER A 235 26.80 15.77 11.60
N THR A 236 27.70 15.83 12.60
CA THR A 236 27.67 16.85 13.64
C THR A 236 29.06 17.20 14.15
N GLU A 237 29.31 18.46 14.50
CA GLU A 237 30.54 18.90 15.16
C GLU A 237 30.34 19.12 16.69
N SER A 238 29.13 19.51 17.11
CA SER A 238 28.84 19.83 18.50
C SER A 238 27.70 19.00 19.13
N GLY A 239 27.11 18.08 18.35
CA GLY A 239 25.96 17.26 18.77
C GLY A 239 24.63 17.82 18.34
N GLY A 240 23.64 16.95 18.22
CA GLY A 240 22.29 17.34 17.84
C GLY A 240 21.29 16.20 17.91
N ARG A 241 20.08 16.47 17.48
CA ARG A 241 18.96 15.55 17.52
C ARG A 241 18.22 15.52 16.19
N LEU A 242 17.77 14.35 15.79
CA LEU A 242 16.87 14.17 14.67
C LEU A 242 15.57 13.56 15.17
N ARG A 243 14.48 14.30 15.09
CA ARG A 243 13.15 13.75 15.33
C ARG A 243 12.67 13.07 14.06
N VAL A 244 12.17 11.84 14.20
CA VAL A 244 11.67 11.01 13.10
C VAL A 244 10.23 10.63 13.39
N MET A 245 9.31 10.95 12.48
CA MET A 245 7.89 10.64 12.61
C MET A 245 7.62 9.21 12.15
N LEU A 246 6.87 8.44 12.95
CA LEU A 246 6.50 7.05 12.70
C LEU A 246 5.01 6.95 12.34
N ASN A 247 4.63 7.67 11.27
CA ASN A 247 3.25 7.76 10.83
C ASN A 247 2.79 6.52 10.05
N GLY A 248 1.48 6.33 9.92
CA GLY A 248 0.87 5.37 8.99
C GLY A 248 0.80 3.93 9.47
N ILE A 249 1.03 3.67 10.77
CA ILE A 249 0.85 2.34 11.38
C ILE A 249 -0.09 2.41 12.59
N PRO A 250 -0.70 1.27 13.00
CA PRO A 250 -1.61 1.25 14.14
C PRO A 250 -0.96 1.67 15.45
N GLU A 251 -1.75 2.25 16.35
CA GLU A 251 -1.33 2.49 17.73
C GLU A 251 -0.98 1.17 18.45
N GLY A 252 -0.05 1.22 19.39
CA GLY A 252 0.35 0.04 20.14
C GLY A 252 1.78 0.08 20.68
N ARG A 253 2.21 -1.04 21.27
CA ARG A 253 3.59 -1.22 21.72
C ARG A 253 4.39 -1.93 20.64
N TYR A 254 5.63 -1.47 20.45
CA TYR A 254 6.52 -1.97 19.41
C TYR A 254 7.93 -2.16 19.93
N ARG A 255 8.60 -3.22 19.49
CA ARG A 255 10.06 -3.32 19.56
C ARG A 255 10.65 -2.49 18.44
N LEU A 256 11.48 -1.54 18.82
CA LEU A 256 12.21 -0.68 17.89
C LEU A 256 13.54 -1.34 17.55
N ARG A 257 13.79 -1.47 16.26
CA ARG A 257 15.06 -1.89 15.69
C ARG A 257 15.53 -0.86 14.69
N MET A 258 16.83 -0.77 14.49
CA MET A 258 17.44 0.14 13.51
C MET A 258 18.61 -0.52 12.84
N SER A 259 18.69 -0.39 11.53
CA SER A 259 19.87 -0.73 10.76
C SER A 259 20.77 0.49 10.58
N PHE A 260 22.07 0.34 10.63
CA PHE A 260 23.03 1.42 10.49
C PHE A 260 24.41 0.91 10.05
N HIS A 261 25.25 1.81 9.55
CA HIS A 261 26.63 1.50 9.26
C HIS A 261 27.54 1.88 10.44
N GLU A 262 28.43 0.98 10.79
CA GLU A 262 29.63 1.26 11.57
C GLU A 262 30.76 1.64 10.61
N THR A 263 31.42 2.78 10.82
CA THR A 263 32.40 3.34 9.87
C THR A 263 33.59 3.95 10.61
N PRO A 264 34.73 4.21 9.94
CA PRO A 264 35.84 4.92 10.55
C PRO A 264 35.54 6.34 11.04
N ALA A 265 34.49 6.99 10.46
CA ALA A 265 33.99 8.28 10.88
C ALA A 265 32.77 8.18 11.81
N GLY A 266 32.51 6.99 12.39
CA GLY A 266 31.34 6.72 13.19
C GLY A 266 31.25 7.58 14.46
N ALA A 267 30.09 8.21 14.66
CA ALA A 267 29.72 8.92 15.86
C ALA A 267 29.08 7.97 16.89
N ARG A 268 28.67 8.47 18.02
CA ARG A 268 27.78 7.74 18.93
C ARG A 268 26.36 8.28 18.85
N PHE A 269 25.37 7.42 19.05
CA PHE A 269 23.97 7.81 19.06
C PHE A 269 23.20 7.09 20.16
N ARG A 270 22.05 7.66 20.54
CA ARG A 270 21.03 7.03 21.39
C ARG A 270 19.64 7.48 20.97
N ILE A 271 18.62 6.76 21.43
CA ILE A 271 17.24 7.01 21.04
C ILE A 271 16.39 7.41 22.24
N TRP A 272 15.56 8.41 22.00
CA TRP A 272 14.57 8.91 22.95
C TRP A 272 13.16 8.80 22.38
N GLN A 273 12.20 8.58 23.24
CA GLN A 273 10.80 8.85 22.95
C GLN A 273 10.32 9.91 23.94
N ARG A 274 10.03 11.12 23.46
CA ARG A 274 9.84 12.31 24.31
C ARG A 274 11.00 12.51 25.30
N GLN A 275 10.72 12.35 26.58
CA GLN A 275 11.71 12.46 27.66
C GLN A 275 12.22 11.11 28.17
N ARG A 276 11.71 10.00 27.65
CA ARG A 276 12.12 8.65 28.03
C ARG A 276 13.27 8.17 27.17
N LEU A 277 14.36 7.76 27.78
CA LEU A 277 15.45 7.08 27.11
C LEU A 277 14.97 5.69 26.65
N VAL A 278 15.13 5.39 25.35
CA VAL A 278 14.76 4.11 24.74
C VAL A 278 15.98 3.21 24.60
N SER A 279 17.11 3.77 24.16
CA SER A 279 18.38 3.04 24.06
C SER A 279 19.50 3.85 24.70
N ASP A 280 20.47 3.15 25.28
CA ASP A 280 21.75 3.74 25.69
C ASP A 280 22.59 4.15 24.49
N TRP A 281 23.72 4.86 24.79
CA TRP A 281 24.68 5.23 23.77
C TRP A 281 25.24 4.02 23.01
N ARG A 282 25.22 4.12 21.71
CA ARG A 282 25.88 3.18 20.79
C ARG A 282 26.98 3.91 20.04
N ASP A 283 28.18 3.39 20.11
CA ASP A 283 29.30 3.82 19.27
C ASP A 283 29.18 3.14 17.90
N THR A 284 29.27 3.91 16.83
CA THR A 284 29.27 3.40 15.45
C THR A 284 30.66 3.49 14.80
N HIS A 285 31.71 3.71 15.58
CA HIS A 285 33.05 3.66 15.07
C HIS A 285 33.50 2.20 14.81
N SER A 286 34.04 1.97 13.64
CA SER A 286 34.68 0.70 13.24
C SER A 286 35.86 0.99 12.31
N ALA A 287 36.90 0.17 12.35
CA ALA A 287 38.04 0.29 11.43
C ALA A 287 37.63 0.06 9.95
N THR A 288 36.57 -0.70 9.73
CA THR A 288 36.02 -1.02 8.40
C THR A 288 34.53 -0.66 8.37
N ASP A 289 34.01 -0.39 7.17
CA ASP A 289 32.59 -0.20 6.99
C ASP A 289 31.85 -1.53 7.17
N THR A 290 30.90 -1.56 8.12
CA THR A 290 30.12 -2.75 8.45
C THR A 290 28.67 -2.36 8.62
N PHE A 291 27.77 -3.01 7.86
CA PHE A 291 26.34 -2.82 8.02
C PHE A 291 25.79 -3.67 9.17
N ARG A 292 25.15 -3.02 10.13
CA ARG A 292 24.41 -3.66 11.23
C ARG A 292 22.94 -3.68 10.89
N GLU A 293 22.42 -4.85 10.59
CA GLU A 293 21.04 -5.05 10.25
C GLU A 293 20.19 -5.26 11.52
N ASP A 294 19.02 -4.58 11.59
CA ASP A 294 17.99 -4.78 12.60
C ASP A 294 18.49 -4.85 14.06
N ALA A 295 19.43 -3.99 14.44
CA ALA A 295 19.91 -3.93 15.82
C ALA A 295 18.79 -3.47 16.77
N GLY A 296 18.57 -4.20 17.87
CA GLY A 296 17.56 -3.87 18.87
C GLY A 296 17.88 -2.54 19.60
N MET A 297 16.89 -1.64 19.68
CA MET A 297 17.00 -0.34 20.34
C MET A 297 16.17 -0.23 21.60
N GLY A 298 15.17 -1.07 21.80
CA GLY A 298 14.27 -1.05 22.93
C GLY A 298 12.81 -1.11 22.53
N GLU A 299 11.92 -0.73 23.43
CA GLU A 299 10.46 -0.72 23.17
C GLU A 299 9.93 0.72 23.18
N ILE A 300 8.96 0.99 22.31
CA ILE A 300 8.23 2.25 22.23
C ILE A 300 6.73 2.02 22.26
N GLY A 301 5.97 3.03 22.66
CA GLY A 301 4.52 3.04 22.55
C GLY A 301 4.08 4.12 21.57
N LEU A 302 3.30 3.75 20.57
CA LEU A 302 2.75 4.70 19.59
C LEU A 302 1.30 5.00 19.88
N THR A 303 0.97 6.28 19.88
CA THR A 303 -0.39 6.83 19.99
C THR A 303 -0.55 7.97 18.98
N ALA A 304 -1.77 8.45 18.76
CA ALA A 304 -2.01 9.62 17.91
C ALA A 304 -1.21 10.88 18.32
N GLN A 305 -0.93 11.03 19.63
CA GLN A 305 -0.19 12.18 20.17
C GLN A 305 1.31 11.90 20.35
N ASP A 306 1.74 10.64 20.26
CA ASP A 306 3.13 10.21 20.46
C ASP A 306 3.52 9.15 19.44
N ASN A 307 3.86 9.60 18.24
CA ASN A 307 4.19 8.79 17.08
C ASN A 307 5.57 9.13 16.53
N SER A 308 6.51 9.49 17.38
CA SER A 308 7.87 9.84 16.95
C SER A 308 8.93 9.30 17.88
N VAL A 309 10.14 9.17 17.35
CA VAL A 309 11.36 8.95 18.13
C VAL A 309 12.37 10.05 17.81
N THR A 310 13.32 10.27 18.72
CA THR A 310 14.40 11.22 18.54
C THR A 310 15.73 10.48 18.61
N VAL A 311 16.50 10.56 17.55
CA VAL A 311 17.88 10.07 17.45
C VAL A 311 18.79 11.21 17.90
N GLN A 312 19.44 11.06 19.03
CA GLN A 312 20.48 11.99 19.51
C GLN A 312 21.83 11.48 19.04
N ILE A 313 22.62 12.36 18.41
CA ILE A 313 23.96 12.06 17.92
C ILE A 313 25.00 12.95 18.60
N GLU A 314 26.15 12.40 18.90
CA GLU A 314 27.30 13.13 19.41
C GLU A 314 28.59 12.70 18.70
N LYS A 315 29.45 13.69 18.42
CA LYS A 315 30.81 13.46 17.94
C LYS A 315 31.62 12.72 19.00
N THR A 316 32.46 11.83 18.57
CA THR A 316 33.47 11.18 19.40
C THR A 316 34.87 11.65 19.01
N GLY A 317 35.88 11.28 19.77
CA GLY A 317 37.28 11.53 19.36
C GLY A 317 37.70 10.80 18.06
N LYS A 318 36.84 9.93 17.52
CA LYS A 318 37.09 9.10 16.35
C LYS A 318 36.26 9.46 15.13
N GLY A 319 35.07 10.06 15.35
CA GLY A 319 34.21 10.40 14.24
C GLY A 319 32.96 11.20 14.64
N ASN A 320 32.26 11.72 13.63
CA ASN A 320 31.18 12.67 13.76
C ASN A 320 29.95 12.33 12.92
N SER A 321 29.88 11.14 12.31
CA SER A 321 28.77 10.79 11.42
C SER A 321 28.06 9.49 11.79
N LEU A 322 26.74 9.44 11.55
CA LEU A 322 25.90 8.26 11.66
C LEU A 322 25.20 8.05 10.32
N ILE A 323 25.30 6.84 9.75
CA ILE A 323 24.52 6.46 8.56
C ILE A 323 23.41 5.52 9.03
N MET A 324 22.20 6.00 9.01
CA MET A 324 21.00 5.23 9.34
C MET A 324 20.50 4.51 8.09
N GLY A 325 20.26 3.22 8.20
CA GLY A 325 19.57 2.41 7.22
C GLY A 325 18.03 2.52 7.39
N ASN A 326 17.40 1.41 7.68
CA ASN A 326 15.96 1.37 7.97
C ASN A 326 15.67 1.34 9.48
N ILE A 327 14.46 1.78 9.84
CA ILE A 327 13.87 1.60 11.16
C ILE A 327 12.80 0.54 11.05
N THR A 328 12.83 -0.48 11.90
CA THR A 328 11.85 -1.56 11.94
C THR A 328 11.09 -1.52 13.26
N LEU A 329 9.78 -1.62 13.18
CA LEU A 329 8.89 -1.76 14.32
C LEU A 329 8.21 -3.12 14.28
N GLU A 330 8.37 -3.92 15.33
CA GLU A 330 7.69 -5.20 15.54
C GLU A 330 6.68 -5.08 16.65
N ARG A 331 5.41 -5.38 16.36
CA ARG A 331 4.34 -5.25 17.35
C ARG A 331 4.55 -6.22 18.52
N VAL A 332 4.47 -5.70 19.74
CA VAL A 332 4.47 -6.51 20.97
C VAL A 332 3.02 -6.92 21.24
N ARG A 333 2.78 -8.20 21.26
CA ARG A 333 1.46 -8.78 21.60
C ARG A 333 1.25 -8.83 23.10
#